data_0095c8c19dd5192efce84df92b928ce9
#
_entry.id   0095c8c19dd5192efce84df92b928ce9
#
_cell.length_a   1.000
_cell.length_b   1.000
_cell.length_c   1.000
_cell.angle_alpha   90.00
_cell.angle_beta   90.00
_cell.angle_gamma   90.00
#
_symmetry.space_group_name_H-M   'P 1'
#
loop_
_entity.id
_entity.type
_entity.pdbx_description
1 polymer ?
#
loop_
_entity_poly.entity_id
_entity_poly.type
_entity_poly.pdbx_seq_one_letter_code
_entity_poly.pdbx_strand_id
1 'polypeptide(L)'
;HKYVVNTKPYYFYYHRGNSITTSTFSKRDFNYIEIYTKFSRYVEEHYPDLHEEMFFRLSYAYFFIFDKLLHVDGYQKLEEYKVVCDYLKQNALKIARNQIFQKGRRLAALFLKVNVRLYRFVMLANERKTKQIH
;
A
#
# COMPACT_ATOMS: atom_id res chain seq x y z
N HIS A 1 -16.04 -1.16 -31.08
CA HIS A 1 -15.55 0.13 -30.58
C HIS A 1 -14.15 0.39 -31.13
N LYS A 2 -13.93 1.57 -31.75
CA LYS A 2 -12.61 1.96 -32.22
C LYS A 2 -11.96 2.84 -31.15
N TYR A 3 -10.73 2.52 -30.73
CA TYR A 3 -9.94 3.32 -29.82
C TYR A 3 -8.90 4.10 -30.61
N VAL A 4 -8.72 5.37 -30.29
CA VAL A 4 -7.64 6.20 -30.83
C VAL A 4 -6.62 6.40 -29.71
N VAL A 5 -5.41 5.90 -29.92
CA VAL A 5 -4.29 6.12 -29.01
C VAL A 5 -3.47 7.27 -29.56
N ASN A 6 -3.36 8.35 -28.78
CA ASN A 6 -2.48 9.46 -29.11
C ASN A 6 -1.14 9.26 -28.41
N THR A 7 -0.06 9.18 -29.18
CA THR A 7 1.30 8.96 -28.67
C THR A 7 2.04 10.25 -28.30
N LYS A 8 1.43 11.43 -28.58
CA LYS A 8 2.05 12.70 -28.19
C LYS A 8 1.84 12.98 -26.71
N PRO A 9 2.90 13.33 -25.94
CA PRO A 9 2.76 13.70 -24.54
C PRO A 9 2.07 15.06 -24.42
N TYR A 10 0.83 15.08 -23.93
CA TYR A 10 0.06 16.32 -23.68
C TYR A 10 0.07 16.75 -22.22
N TYR A 11 0.63 15.93 -21.33
CA TYR A 11 0.64 16.17 -19.90
C TYR A 11 2.03 15.99 -19.33
N PHE A 12 2.53 17.03 -18.66
CA PHE A 12 3.78 16.99 -17.91
C PHE A 12 3.46 16.85 -16.42
N TYR A 13 3.85 15.74 -15.84
CA TYR A 13 3.71 15.52 -14.39
C TYR A 13 4.96 16.02 -13.66
N TYR A 14 4.79 17.10 -12.91
CA TYR A 14 5.87 17.62 -12.06
C TYR A 14 5.84 16.94 -10.69
N HIS A 15 6.87 16.20 -10.35
CA HIS A 15 7.07 15.69 -9.00
C HIS A 15 7.43 16.84 -8.05
N ARG A 16 6.51 17.19 -7.17
CA ARG A 16 6.77 18.15 -6.10
C ARG A 16 7.15 17.39 -4.84
N GLY A 17 8.20 17.84 -4.10
CA GLY A 17 8.69 17.18 -2.89
C GLY A 17 7.69 17.08 -1.73
N ASN A 18 6.63 17.90 -1.73
CA ASN A 18 5.57 17.90 -0.71
C ASN A 18 4.20 17.51 -1.30
N SER A 19 4.17 16.57 -2.23
CA SER A 19 2.89 16.03 -2.72
C SER A 19 2.27 15.10 -1.68
N ILE A 20 0.96 14.85 -1.76
CA ILE A 20 0.22 13.93 -0.88
C ILE A 20 0.89 12.56 -0.80
N THR A 21 1.51 12.12 -1.90
CA THR A 21 2.18 10.81 -2.01
C THR A 21 3.58 10.79 -1.39
N THR A 22 4.26 11.95 -1.27
CA THR A 22 5.63 12.06 -0.75
C THR A 22 5.72 12.73 0.62
N SER A 23 4.59 13.25 1.15
CA SER A 23 4.53 13.83 2.51
C SER A 23 4.69 12.75 3.58
N THR A 24 5.24 13.14 4.74
CA THR A 24 5.22 12.32 5.94
C THR A 24 3.79 11.94 6.33
N PHE A 25 3.63 10.84 7.07
CA PHE A 25 2.33 10.39 7.54
C PHE A 25 1.59 11.49 8.30
N SER A 26 0.31 11.66 8.00
CA SER A 26 -0.63 12.47 8.75
C SER A 26 -1.90 11.66 9.05
N LYS A 27 -2.65 12.05 10.10
CA LYS A 27 -3.93 11.36 10.42
C LYS A 27 -4.93 11.36 9.26
N ARG A 28 -4.87 12.35 8.37
CA ARG A 28 -5.70 12.42 7.16
C ARG A 28 -5.43 11.27 6.18
N ASP A 29 -4.21 10.75 6.17
CA ASP A 29 -3.86 9.62 5.31
C ASP A 29 -4.69 8.37 5.68
N PHE A 30 -5.14 8.26 6.93
CA PHE A 30 -5.97 7.14 7.37
C PHE A 30 -7.34 7.10 6.70
N ASN A 31 -7.86 8.23 6.23
CA ASN A 31 -9.08 8.30 5.43
C ASN A 31 -8.99 7.43 4.17
N TYR A 32 -7.76 7.19 3.67
CA TYR A 32 -7.53 6.31 2.54
C TYR A 32 -8.00 4.88 2.84
N ILE A 33 -7.68 4.36 4.02
CA ILE A 33 -8.16 3.05 4.48
C ILE A 33 -9.67 3.05 4.65
N GLU A 34 -10.24 4.10 5.24
CA GLU A 34 -11.69 4.19 5.45
C GLU A 34 -12.47 4.16 4.13
N ILE A 35 -12.00 4.91 3.12
CA ILE A 35 -12.61 4.95 1.78
C ILE A 35 -12.56 3.55 1.15
N TYR A 36 -11.40 2.89 1.16
CA TYR A 36 -11.29 1.55 0.59
C TYR A 36 -12.07 0.50 1.37
N THR A 37 -12.22 0.65 2.68
CA THR A 37 -13.07 -0.24 3.50
C THR A 37 -14.55 -0.11 3.14
N LYS A 38 -15.04 1.12 2.96
CA LYS A 38 -16.43 1.38 2.52
C LYS A 38 -16.64 0.83 1.11
N PHE A 39 -15.68 1.07 0.22
CA PHE A 39 -15.75 0.59 -1.15
C PHE A 39 -15.69 -0.94 -1.23
N SER A 40 -14.88 -1.60 -0.39
CA SER A 40 -14.83 -3.06 -0.30
C SER A 40 -16.18 -3.67 0.04
N ARG A 41 -16.88 -3.12 1.02
CA ARG A 41 -18.23 -3.58 1.39
C ARG A 41 -19.22 -3.44 0.22
N TYR A 42 -19.20 -2.30 -0.44
CA TYR A 42 -20.05 -2.07 -1.62
C TYR A 42 -19.79 -3.07 -2.74
N VAL A 43 -18.51 -3.36 -3.02
CA VAL A 43 -18.11 -4.32 -4.05
C VAL A 43 -18.49 -5.75 -3.65
N GLU A 44 -18.31 -6.13 -2.39
CA GLU A 44 -18.72 -7.45 -1.88
C GLU A 44 -20.25 -7.69 -2.03
N GLU A 45 -21.05 -6.65 -1.83
CA GLU A 45 -22.51 -6.73 -1.94
C GLU A 45 -23.01 -6.77 -3.40
N HIS A 46 -22.37 -6.02 -4.30
CA HIS A 46 -22.90 -5.80 -5.65
C HIS A 46 -22.11 -6.51 -6.76
N TYR A 47 -20.81 -6.81 -6.51
CA TYR A 47 -19.88 -7.35 -7.50
C TYR A 47 -18.96 -8.41 -6.88
N PRO A 48 -19.53 -9.55 -6.41
CA PRO A 48 -18.76 -10.58 -5.70
C PRO A 48 -17.60 -11.15 -6.53
N ASP A 49 -17.71 -11.13 -7.85
CA ASP A 49 -16.65 -11.59 -8.76
C ASP A 49 -15.38 -10.74 -8.69
N LEU A 50 -15.46 -9.50 -8.16
CA LEU A 50 -14.32 -8.59 -7.99
C LEU A 50 -13.70 -8.66 -6.57
N HIS A 51 -14.05 -9.68 -5.80
CA HIS A 51 -13.59 -9.85 -4.42
C HIS A 51 -12.05 -9.86 -4.29
N GLU A 52 -11.34 -10.57 -5.17
CA GLU A 52 -9.87 -10.67 -5.09
C GLU A 52 -9.18 -9.36 -5.47
N GLU A 53 -9.68 -8.66 -6.48
CA GLU A 53 -9.19 -7.33 -6.88
C GLU A 53 -9.42 -6.31 -5.77
N MET A 54 -10.59 -6.39 -5.11
CA MET A 54 -10.90 -5.47 -4.02
C MET A 54 -10.06 -5.76 -2.78
N PHE A 55 -9.85 -7.04 -2.46
CA PHE A 55 -8.93 -7.44 -1.40
C PHE A 55 -7.51 -6.92 -1.69
N PHE A 56 -7.04 -7.01 -2.94
CA PHE A 56 -5.75 -6.43 -3.35
C PHE A 56 -5.72 -4.92 -3.10
N ARG A 57 -6.72 -4.16 -3.55
CA ARG A 57 -6.78 -2.70 -3.41
C ARG A 57 -6.79 -2.27 -1.95
N LEU A 58 -7.63 -2.90 -1.13
CA LEU A 58 -7.72 -2.63 0.30
C LEU A 58 -6.38 -2.94 1.00
N SER A 59 -5.79 -4.11 0.76
CA SER A 59 -4.51 -4.47 1.36
C SER A 59 -3.39 -3.54 0.92
N TYR A 60 -3.42 -3.05 -0.32
CA TYR A 60 -2.45 -2.09 -0.82
C TYR A 60 -2.58 -0.73 -0.11
N ALA A 61 -3.81 -0.30 0.21
CA ALA A 61 -4.04 0.89 1.03
C ALA A 61 -3.40 0.75 2.41
N TYR A 62 -3.55 -0.41 3.06
CA TYR A 62 -2.90 -0.69 4.34
C TYR A 62 -1.36 -0.68 4.23
N PHE A 63 -0.77 -1.27 3.19
CA PHE A 63 0.66 -1.20 2.96
C PHE A 63 1.14 0.23 2.76
N PHE A 64 0.43 1.02 1.97
CA PHE A 64 0.79 2.42 1.71
C PHE A 64 0.87 3.24 3.01
N ILE A 65 -0.14 3.11 3.88
CA ILE A 65 -0.14 3.78 5.18
C ILE A 65 0.94 3.22 6.10
N PHE A 66 1.15 1.91 6.10
CA PHE A 66 2.19 1.27 6.91
C PHE A 66 3.59 1.76 6.54
N ASP A 67 3.90 1.81 5.24
CA ASP A 67 5.19 2.30 4.76
C ASP A 67 5.42 3.75 5.21
N LYS A 68 4.41 4.63 5.13
CA LYS A 68 4.48 6.00 5.65
C LYS A 68 4.72 6.06 7.16
N LEU A 69 4.00 5.23 7.93
CA LEU A 69 4.15 5.17 9.38
C LEU A 69 5.57 4.79 9.81
N LEU A 70 6.23 3.88 9.11
CA LEU A 70 7.59 3.44 9.43
C LEU A 70 8.66 4.54 9.30
N HIS A 71 8.35 5.66 8.65
CA HIS A 71 9.21 6.84 8.56
C HIS A 71 8.99 7.84 9.70
N VAL A 72 7.98 7.63 10.56
CA VAL A 72 7.67 8.51 11.69
C VAL A 72 8.44 8.06 12.93
N ASP A 73 9.09 8.99 13.63
CA ASP A 73 9.74 8.67 14.89
C ASP A 73 8.70 8.31 15.96
N GLY A 74 8.96 7.19 16.64
CA GLY A 74 8.04 6.68 17.67
C GLY A 74 6.73 6.09 17.11
N TYR A 75 6.70 5.70 15.85
CA TYR A 75 5.53 5.14 15.16
C TYR A 75 4.82 4.00 15.93
N GLN A 76 5.56 3.23 16.73
CA GLN A 76 4.99 2.11 17.51
C GLN A 76 3.99 2.57 18.57
N LYS A 77 4.02 3.85 18.96
CA LYS A 77 3.11 4.44 19.95
C LYS A 77 1.80 4.93 19.34
N LEU A 78 1.72 4.97 18.02
CA LEU A 78 0.53 5.42 17.31
C LEU A 78 -0.53 4.32 17.26
N GLU A 79 -1.77 4.65 17.55
CA GLU A 79 -2.90 3.72 17.44
C GLU A 79 -3.08 3.24 16.00
N GLU A 80 -2.90 4.13 15.04
CA GLU A 80 -2.96 3.84 13.61
C GLU A 80 -1.97 2.75 13.20
N TYR A 81 -0.76 2.75 13.78
CA TYR A 81 0.22 1.71 13.52
C TYR A 81 -0.27 0.33 13.96
N LYS A 82 -0.89 0.24 15.13
CA LYS A 82 -1.40 -1.03 15.65
C LYS A 82 -2.47 -1.61 14.72
N VAL A 83 -3.46 -0.79 14.35
CA VAL A 83 -4.55 -1.18 13.45
C VAL A 83 -4.03 -1.68 12.11
N VAL A 84 -3.09 -0.93 11.50
CA VAL A 84 -2.52 -1.29 10.19
C VAL A 84 -1.66 -2.54 10.27
N CYS A 85 -0.82 -2.65 11.30
CA CYS A 85 0.05 -3.79 11.52
C CYS A 85 -0.74 -5.08 11.74
N ASP A 86 -1.80 -5.02 12.54
CA ASP A 86 -2.65 -6.17 12.86
C ASP A 86 -3.39 -6.65 11.59
N TYR A 87 -3.97 -5.76 10.81
CA TYR A 87 -4.60 -6.11 9.53
C TYR A 87 -3.62 -6.85 8.59
N LEU A 88 -2.44 -6.27 8.38
CA LEU A 88 -1.44 -6.83 7.47
C LEU A 88 -0.91 -8.19 7.95
N LYS A 89 -0.69 -8.36 9.26
CA LYS A 89 -0.27 -9.63 9.85
C LYS A 89 -1.33 -10.72 9.73
N GLN A 90 -2.60 -10.38 9.98
CA GLN A 90 -3.72 -11.31 9.86
C GLN A 90 -3.88 -11.78 8.41
N ASN A 91 -3.74 -10.89 7.45
CA ASN A 91 -3.91 -11.18 6.03
C ASN A 91 -2.63 -11.62 5.31
N ALA A 92 -1.49 -11.71 6.01
CA ALA A 92 -0.18 -11.95 5.39
C ALA A 92 -0.13 -13.20 4.50
N LEU A 93 -0.72 -14.31 4.92
CA LEU A 93 -0.75 -15.55 4.13
C LEU A 93 -1.67 -15.43 2.91
N LYS A 94 -2.82 -14.76 3.05
CA LYS A 94 -3.73 -14.49 1.92
C LYS A 94 -3.03 -13.60 0.89
N ILE A 95 -2.37 -12.54 1.32
CA ILE A 95 -1.55 -11.66 0.47
C ILE A 95 -0.44 -12.43 -0.23
N ALA A 96 0.30 -13.27 0.50
CA ALA A 96 1.43 -14.03 -0.06
C ALA A 96 1.00 -15.04 -1.14
N ARG A 97 -0.21 -15.59 -1.06
CA ARG A 97 -0.77 -16.53 -2.03
C ARG A 97 -1.42 -15.84 -3.23
N ASN A 98 -1.89 -14.62 -3.08
CA ASN A 98 -2.60 -13.90 -4.13
C ASN A 98 -1.63 -13.40 -5.21
N GLN A 99 -1.84 -13.85 -6.45
CA GLN A 99 -0.95 -13.57 -7.59
C GLN A 99 -1.08 -12.14 -8.14
N ILE A 100 -2.14 -11.39 -7.79
CA ILE A 100 -2.33 -10.00 -8.17
C ILE A 100 -1.23 -9.13 -7.53
N PHE A 101 -0.76 -9.51 -6.33
CA PHE A 101 0.35 -8.81 -5.69
C PHE A 101 1.68 -9.11 -6.36
N GLN A 102 2.50 -8.08 -6.53
CA GLN A 102 3.89 -8.22 -6.97
C GLN A 102 4.67 -9.15 -6.02
N LYS A 103 5.60 -9.93 -6.55
CA LYS A 103 6.41 -10.88 -5.78
C LYS A 103 7.08 -10.24 -4.55
N GLY A 104 7.59 -9.02 -4.69
CA GLY A 104 8.19 -8.27 -3.57
C GLY A 104 7.22 -8.01 -2.43
N ARG A 105 5.97 -7.60 -2.71
CA ARG A 105 4.94 -7.36 -1.69
C ARG A 105 4.45 -8.66 -1.03
N ARG A 106 4.36 -9.74 -1.80
CA ARG A 106 4.01 -11.07 -1.27
C ARG A 106 5.05 -11.55 -0.24
N LEU A 107 6.33 -11.40 -0.58
CA LEU A 107 7.43 -11.74 0.32
C LEU A 107 7.49 -10.81 1.54
N ALA A 108 7.29 -9.51 1.33
CA ALA A 108 7.24 -8.51 2.40
C ALA A 108 6.13 -8.80 3.43
N ALA A 109 4.97 -9.28 2.99
CA ALA A 109 3.88 -9.69 3.88
C ALA A 109 4.31 -10.85 4.81
N LEU A 110 5.06 -11.82 4.29
CA LEU A 110 5.60 -12.93 5.10
C LEU A 110 6.63 -12.43 6.13
N PHE A 111 7.53 -11.54 5.74
CA PHE A 111 8.48 -10.94 6.68
C PHE A 111 7.77 -10.14 7.77
N LEU A 112 6.74 -9.38 7.41
CA LEU A 112 5.94 -8.64 8.37
C LEU A 112 5.24 -9.55 9.38
N LYS A 113 4.74 -10.71 8.94
CA LYS A 113 4.12 -11.70 9.81
C LYS A 113 5.10 -12.22 10.87
N VAL A 114 6.37 -12.41 10.50
CA VAL A 114 7.41 -12.90 11.40
C VAL A 114 7.92 -11.77 12.29
N ASN A 115 8.35 -10.66 11.71
CA ASN A 115 8.93 -9.54 12.45
C ASN A 115 8.85 -8.23 11.65
N VAL A 116 8.26 -7.20 12.26
CA VAL A 116 8.14 -5.84 11.69
C VAL A 116 9.51 -5.22 11.40
N ARG A 117 10.52 -5.47 12.24
CA ARG A 117 11.88 -4.93 12.04
C ARG A 117 12.51 -5.48 10.77
N LEU A 118 12.27 -6.76 10.48
CA LEU A 118 12.74 -7.40 9.24
C LEU A 118 12.05 -6.78 8.02
N TYR A 119 10.74 -6.59 8.07
CA TYR A 119 10.01 -5.87 7.02
C TYR A 119 10.59 -4.48 6.77
N ARG A 120 10.77 -3.69 7.83
CA ARG A 120 11.33 -2.33 7.74
C ARG A 120 12.71 -2.33 7.11
N PHE A 121 13.57 -3.27 7.48
CA PHE A 121 14.91 -3.41 6.89
C PHE A 121 14.85 -3.65 5.38
N VAL A 122 14.02 -4.59 4.94
CA VAL A 122 13.83 -4.92 3.51
C VAL A 122 13.26 -3.74 2.73
N MET A 123 12.26 -3.05 3.31
CA MET A 123 11.65 -1.87 2.70
C MET A 123 12.69 -0.75 2.48
N LEU A 124 13.43 -0.37 3.52
CA LEU A 124 14.45 0.68 3.45
C LEU A 124 15.61 0.32 2.50
N ALA A 125 15.99 -0.96 2.42
CA ALA A 125 17.00 -1.42 1.46
C ALA A 125 16.53 -1.27 0.01
N ASN A 126 15.26 -1.56 -0.27
CA ASN A 126 14.67 -1.39 -1.60
C ASN A 126 14.56 0.09 -2.01
N GLU A 127 14.17 0.98 -1.09
CA GLU A 127 14.09 2.42 -1.35
C GLU A 127 15.46 3.01 -1.71
N ARG A 128 16.53 2.58 -1.03
CA ARG A 128 17.90 3.01 -1.34
C ARG A 128 18.31 2.61 -2.75
N LYS A 129 17.99 1.39 -3.19
CA LYS A 129 18.27 0.92 -4.55
C LYS A 129 17.54 1.73 -5.61
N THR A 130 16.26 2.06 -5.37
CA THR A 130 15.45 2.83 -6.31
C THR A 130 15.95 4.28 -6.45
N LYS A 131 16.45 4.90 -5.36
CA LYS A 131 17.01 6.26 -5.39
C LYS A 131 18.38 6.35 -6.07
N GLN A 132 19.12 5.24 -6.23
CA GLN A 132 20.41 5.21 -6.92
C GLN A 132 20.28 5.06 -8.44
N ILE A 133 19.09 4.74 -8.95
CA ILE A 133 18.82 4.52 -10.37
C ILE A 133 18.26 5.79 -11.06
N HIS A 134 17.94 6.82 -10.29
CA HIS A 134 17.48 8.12 -10.75
C HIS A 134 18.46 9.23 -10.33
#